data_85b9ea4c3e5ff8643e24eacd5ff75e2d
#
_entry.id   85b9ea4c3e5ff8643e24eacd5ff75e2d
#
_cell.length_a   1.000
_cell.length_b   1.000
_cell.length_c   1.000
_cell.angle_alpha   90.00
_cell.angle_beta   90.00
_cell.angle_gamma   90.00
#
_symmetry.space_group_name_H-M   'P 1'
#
loop_
_entity.id
_entity.type
_entity.pdbx_description
1 polymer ?
#
loop_
_entity_poly.entity_id
_entity_poly.type
_entity_poly.pdbx_seq_one_letter_code
_entity_poly.pdbx_strand_id
1 'polypeptide(L)'
;MINISDNYGIFHTIIPFGDLKIDRQELYLLMGYGHQVPDKPYIEQIDKMLDELADCCTPEYGYVVQPGKRLNSENLQIAETILQSGKIITSSLREADHFVVFIATVGKGFDAWNRKIQQDDDMVRAFFADSLGSVLAEACVAVMQERIEREIMEQGLFVSNCYSPGYCDWPLVEQKKLFAFFPEQYCGVNLTESCLMVPIKSVSGIIGIGRNVKKRLYSCEVCTMTTCVKNRKNLTF
;
A
#
# COMPACT_ATOMS: atom_id res chain seq x y z
N MET A 1 4.03 -10.64 -18.11
CA MET A 1 4.23 -11.89 -17.33
C MET A 1 5.54 -11.76 -16.57
N ILE A 2 5.49 -11.88 -15.24
CA ILE A 2 6.70 -11.85 -14.39
C ILE A 2 7.44 -13.15 -14.62
N ASN A 3 8.64 -13.09 -15.21
CA ASN A 3 9.54 -14.24 -15.28
C ASN A 3 10.68 -14.00 -14.30
N ILE A 4 10.72 -14.74 -13.21
CA ILE A 4 11.73 -14.57 -12.14
C ILE A 4 13.13 -14.90 -12.63
N SER A 5 13.28 -15.75 -13.67
CA SER A 5 14.59 -16.19 -14.15
C SER A 5 15.31 -15.18 -15.04
N ASP A 6 14.61 -14.25 -15.70
CA ASP A 6 15.23 -13.49 -16.81
C ASP A 6 14.83 -12.00 -16.92
N ASN A 7 13.93 -11.47 -16.07
CA ASN A 7 13.42 -10.13 -16.34
C ASN A 7 13.28 -9.26 -15.06
N TYR A 8 14.36 -8.59 -14.70
CA TYR A 8 14.39 -7.57 -13.63
C TYR A 8 13.93 -6.18 -14.13
N GLY A 9 13.03 -6.16 -15.13
CA GLY A 9 12.49 -4.92 -15.69
C GLY A 9 11.61 -4.15 -14.69
N ILE A 10 11.48 -2.85 -14.95
CA ILE A 10 10.57 -1.98 -14.24
C ILE A 10 9.19 -2.10 -14.90
N PHE A 11 8.18 -2.45 -14.13
CA PHE A 11 6.79 -2.62 -14.59
C PHE A 11 5.93 -1.45 -14.11
N HIS A 12 5.13 -0.89 -15.01
CA HIS A 12 4.20 0.19 -14.73
C HIS A 12 2.81 -0.13 -15.30
N THR A 13 1.76 0.20 -14.56
CA THR A 13 0.37 -0.02 -14.96
C THR A 13 -0.52 1.08 -14.42
N ILE A 14 -1.33 1.68 -15.30
CA ILE A 14 -2.45 2.54 -14.91
C ILE A 14 -3.66 1.63 -14.66
N ILE A 15 -4.36 1.86 -13.55
CA ILE A 15 -5.54 1.09 -13.16
C ILE A 15 -6.78 1.89 -13.59
N PRO A 16 -7.70 1.33 -14.39
CA PRO A 16 -9.01 1.93 -14.57
C PRO A 16 -9.70 2.10 -13.21
N PHE A 17 -10.25 3.26 -12.90
CA PHE A 17 -10.82 3.54 -11.58
C PHE A 17 -11.90 2.52 -11.18
N GLY A 18 -12.69 2.05 -12.15
CA GLY A 18 -13.73 1.03 -11.94
C GLY A 18 -13.19 -0.36 -11.56
N ASP A 19 -11.89 -0.63 -11.76
CA ASP A 19 -11.25 -1.89 -11.37
C ASP A 19 -10.77 -1.88 -9.91
N LEU A 20 -10.84 -0.71 -9.23
CA LEU A 20 -10.50 -0.60 -7.81
C LEU A 20 -11.59 -1.27 -6.95
N LYS A 21 -11.20 -2.27 -6.20
CA LYS A 21 -12.08 -2.94 -5.23
C LYS A 21 -12.07 -2.16 -3.92
N ILE A 22 -13.00 -1.23 -3.78
CA ILE A 22 -13.08 -0.37 -2.60
C ILE A 22 -13.71 -1.15 -1.44
N ASP A 23 -12.95 -1.39 -0.38
CA ASP A 23 -13.46 -2.00 0.85
C ASP A 23 -14.27 -0.99 1.66
N ARG A 24 -15.60 -1.08 1.54
CA ARG A 24 -16.51 -0.19 2.28
C ARG A 24 -16.49 -0.46 3.79
N GLN A 25 -16.19 -1.66 4.23
CA GLN A 25 -16.08 -1.98 5.66
C GLN A 25 -14.85 -1.28 6.25
N GLU A 26 -13.73 -1.32 5.56
CA GLU A 26 -12.54 -0.57 5.97
C GLU A 26 -12.78 0.94 5.92
N LEU A 27 -13.48 1.45 4.90
CA LEU A 27 -13.87 2.85 4.82
C LEU A 27 -14.70 3.29 6.04
N TYR A 28 -15.74 2.54 6.38
CA TYR A 28 -16.58 2.85 7.52
C TYR A 28 -15.83 2.77 8.85
N LEU A 29 -14.90 1.83 8.96
CA LEU A 29 -14.00 1.74 10.12
C LEU A 29 -13.14 3.00 10.25
N LEU A 30 -12.51 3.47 9.17
CA LEU A 30 -11.69 4.69 9.15
C LEU A 30 -12.52 5.95 9.44
N MET A 31 -13.79 5.95 9.05
CA MET A 31 -14.75 7.02 9.33
C MET A 31 -15.32 6.98 10.76
N GLY A 32 -14.89 6.01 11.59
CA GLY A 32 -15.31 5.90 12.99
C GLY A 32 -16.62 5.16 13.22
N TYR A 33 -17.22 4.58 12.19
CA TYR A 33 -18.46 3.78 12.33
C TYR A 33 -18.23 2.35 12.83
N GLY A 34 -16.96 1.92 12.93
CA GLY A 34 -16.63 0.55 13.33
C GLY A 34 -17.21 -0.46 12.33
N HIS A 35 -18.03 -1.38 12.82
CA HIS A 35 -18.73 -2.37 11.99
C HIS A 35 -20.15 -1.93 11.55
N GLN A 36 -20.56 -0.73 11.93
CA GLN A 36 -21.88 -0.19 11.58
C GLN A 36 -21.85 0.43 10.17
N VAL A 37 -23.01 0.43 9.53
CA VAL A 37 -23.20 1.11 8.25
C VAL A 37 -23.63 2.55 8.55
N PRO A 38 -23.02 3.56 7.91
CA PRO A 38 -23.46 4.95 8.05
C PRO A 38 -24.91 5.15 7.63
N ASP A 39 -25.55 6.22 8.14
CA ASP A 39 -26.87 6.62 7.71
C ASP A 39 -26.90 6.94 6.21
N LYS A 40 -28.07 6.73 5.58
CA LYS A 40 -28.28 6.87 4.14
C LYS A 40 -27.74 8.18 3.55
N PRO A 41 -27.90 9.38 4.15
CA PRO A 41 -27.34 10.61 3.61
C PRO A 41 -25.81 10.60 3.47
N TYR A 42 -25.11 9.97 4.39
CA TYR A 42 -23.66 9.85 4.33
C TYR A 42 -23.21 8.84 3.27
N ILE A 43 -23.96 7.76 3.08
CA ILE A 43 -23.70 6.80 1.98
C ILE A 43 -23.84 7.50 0.64
N GLU A 44 -24.92 8.27 0.42
CA GLU A 44 -25.14 9.03 -0.79
C GLU A 44 -24.03 10.08 -1.03
N GLN A 45 -23.53 10.72 0.05
CA GLN A 45 -22.40 11.64 -0.02
C GLN A 45 -21.12 10.92 -0.43
N ILE A 46 -20.83 9.75 0.16
CA ILE A 46 -19.66 8.93 -0.19
C ILE A 46 -19.72 8.51 -1.66
N ASP A 47 -20.87 8.03 -2.13
CA ASP A 47 -21.05 7.59 -3.52
C ASP A 47 -20.79 8.74 -4.50
N LYS A 48 -21.34 9.93 -4.22
CA LYS A 48 -21.07 11.13 -5.01
C LYS A 48 -19.58 11.52 -5.02
N MET A 49 -18.90 11.41 -3.88
CA MET A 49 -17.46 11.69 -3.79
C MET A 49 -16.64 10.67 -4.58
N LEU A 50 -17.06 9.40 -4.62
CA LEU A 50 -16.42 8.38 -5.45
C LEU A 50 -16.59 8.66 -6.94
N ASP A 51 -17.77 9.14 -7.37
CA ASP A 51 -17.98 9.56 -8.75
C ASP A 51 -17.06 10.75 -9.13
N GLU A 52 -16.95 11.76 -8.25
CA GLU A 52 -16.04 12.89 -8.45
C GLU A 52 -14.56 12.42 -8.56
N LEU A 53 -14.17 11.41 -7.76
CA LEU A 53 -12.82 10.85 -7.76
C LEU A 53 -12.55 10.02 -9.02
N ALA A 54 -13.54 9.31 -9.53
CA ALA A 54 -13.43 8.57 -10.78
C ALA A 54 -13.09 9.47 -11.97
N ASP A 55 -13.60 10.71 -11.96
CA ASP A 55 -13.37 11.68 -13.03
C ASP A 55 -11.98 12.35 -12.97
N CYS A 56 -11.33 12.39 -11.80
CA CYS A 56 -10.10 13.16 -11.62
C CYS A 56 -8.87 12.32 -11.23
N CYS A 57 -9.05 11.13 -10.70
CA CYS A 57 -7.94 10.29 -10.27
C CYS A 57 -7.37 9.45 -11.43
N THR A 58 -6.07 9.21 -11.37
CA THR A 58 -5.38 8.29 -12.26
C THR A 58 -4.60 7.31 -11.39
N PRO A 59 -5.28 6.27 -10.86
CA PRO A 59 -4.63 5.28 -10.04
C PRO A 59 -3.59 4.50 -10.85
N GLU A 60 -2.43 4.29 -10.27
CA GLU A 60 -1.36 3.57 -10.92
C GLU A 60 -0.45 2.86 -9.92
N TYR A 61 0.26 1.87 -10.39
CA TYR A 61 1.32 1.24 -9.64
C TYR A 61 2.49 0.87 -10.54
N GLY A 62 3.63 0.73 -9.90
CA GLY A 62 4.78 0.16 -10.55
C GLY A 62 5.61 -0.66 -9.58
N TYR A 63 6.39 -1.59 -10.12
CA TYR A 63 7.23 -2.45 -9.33
C TYR A 63 8.46 -2.95 -10.11
N VAL A 64 9.45 -3.40 -9.34
CA VAL A 64 10.58 -4.20 -9.83
C VAL A 64 10.62 -5.50 -9.04
N VAL A 65 11.10 -6.58 -9.67
CA VAL A 65 11.38 -7.85 -8.98
C VAL A 65 12.89 -8.01 -8.91
N GLN A 66 13.40 -8.30 -7.71
CA GLN A 66 14.84 -8.44 -7.47
C GLN A 66 15.12 -9.68 -6.61
N PRO A 67 16.23 -10.38 -6.83
CA PRO A 67 16.68 -11.43 -5.94
C PRO A 67 17.06 -10.82 -4.59
N GLY A 68 16.89 -11.60 -3.53
CA GLY A 68 17.26 -11.14 -2.21
C GLY A 68 17.26 -12.27 -1.19
N LYS A 69 17.66 -11.93 0.01
CA LYS A 69 17.74 -12.89 1.12
C LYS A 69 17.69 -12.20 2.47
N ARG A 70 17.36 -12.98 3.48
CA ARG A 70 17.55 -12.58 4.86
C ARG A 70 19.04 -12.60 5.21
N LEU A 71 19.57 -11.49 5.77
CA LEU A 71 20.94 -11.41 6.26
C LEU A 71 21.05 -11.83 7.73
N ASN A 72 20.15 -11.33 8.57
CA ASN A 72 20.10 -11.61 10.00
C ASN A 72 18.66 -11.45 10.55
N SER A 73 18.49 -11.22 11.84
CA SER A 73 17.16 -11.08 12.46
C SER A 73 16.41 -9.80 12.12
N GLU A 74 17.10 -8.76 11.59
CA GLU A 74 16.54 -7.41 11.39
C GLU A 74 16.75 -6.87 9.98
N ASN A 75 17.62 -7.52 9.19
CA ASN A 75 18.02 -7.00 7.88
C ASN A 75 17.72 -7.98 6.77
N LEU A 76 17.20 -7.41 5.65
CA LEU A 76 17.05 -8.06 4.36
C LEU A 76 18.04 -7.44 3.38
N GLN A 77 18.53 -8.24 2.45
CA GLN A 77 19.24 -7.79 1.26
C GLN A 77 18.33 -8.00 0.05
N ILE A 78 18.11 -6.96 -0.73
CA ILE A 78 17.40 -7.00 -2.01
C ILE A 78 18.34 -6.42 -3.05
N ALA A 79 18.75 -7.22 -4.03
CA ALA A 79 19.88 -6.91 -4.89
C ALA A 79 21.09 -6.49 -4.05
N GLU A 80 21.68 -5.32 -4.32
CA GLU A 80 22.79 -4.76 -3.54
C GLU A 80 22.37 -3.90 -2.34
N THR A 81 21.05 -3.72 -2.13
CA THR A 81 20.52 -2.83 -1.09
C THR A 81 20.23 -3.60 0.19
N ILE A 82 20.75 -3.12 1.32
CA ILE A 82 20.46 -3.65 2.65
C ILE A 82 19.36 -2.79 3.29
N LEU A 83 18.23 -3.44 3.63
CA LEU A 83 17.08 -2.85 4.30
C LEU A 83 17.05 -3.26 5.78
N GLN A 84 16.96 -2.30 6.68
CA GLN A 84 16.74 -2.53 8.11
C GLN A 84 15.23 -2.68 8.36
N SER A 85 14.68 -3.83 7.99
CA SER A 85 13.21 -4.08 7.97
C SER A 85 12.61 -4.46 9.33
N GLY A 86 13.45 -4.57 10.38
CA GLY A 86 13.00 -4.97 11.71
C GLY A 86 12.73 -6.47 11.85
N LYS A 87 12.57 -6.93 13.08
CA LYS A 87 12.46 -8.38 13.39
C LYS A 87 11.20 -9.03 12.83
N ILE A 88 10.07 -8.34 12.90
CA ILE A 88 8.77 -8.87 12.51
C ILE A 88 8.74 -9.13 11.00
N ILE A 89 9.10 -8.13 10.20
CA ILE A 89 9.10 -8.22 8.74
C ILE A 89 10.16 -9.20 8.25
N THR A 90 11.38 -9.10 8.76
CA THR A 90 12.48 -10.00 8.42
C THR A 90 12.13 -11.46 8.71
N SER A 91 11.46 -11.75 9.85
CA SER A 91 10.98 -13.09 10.17
C SER A 91 9.85 -13.56 9.26
N SER A 92 8.97 -12.66 8.85
CA SER A 92 7.85 -12.97 7.95
C SER A 92 8.31 -13.30 6.54
N LEU A 93 9.43 -12.70 6.11
CA LEU A 93 10.00 -12.84 4.77
C LEU A 93 11.19 -13.81 4.70
N ARG A 94 11.41 -14.62 5.73
CA ARG A 94 12.59 -15.50 5.84
C ARG A 94 12.70 -16.55 4.74
N GLU A 95 11.56 -16.98 4.15
CA GLU A 95 11.48 -18.00 3.10
C GLU A 95 11.45 -17.37 1.69
N ALA A 96 11.57 -16.04 1.59
CA ALA A 96 11.62 -15.35 0.32
C ALA A 96 13.04 -15.35 -0.25
N ASP A 97 13.16 -15.63 -1.54
CA ASP A 97 14.38 -15.56 -2.33
C ASP A 97 14.32 -14.48 -3.42
N HIS A 98 13.14 -13.95 -3.69
CA HIS A 98 12.89 -12.78 -4.52
C HIS A 98 11.94 -11.81 -3.84
N PHE A 99 12.03 -10.55 -4.23
CA PHE A 99 11.24 -9.48 -3.66
C PHE A 99 10.69 -8.57 -4.76
N VAL A 100 9.41 -8.29 -4.67
CA VAL A 100 8.81 -7.15 -5.37
C VAL A 100 9.06 -5.93 -4.52
N VAL A 101 9.67 -4.90 -5.09
CA VAL A 101 9.68 -3.53 -4.53
C VAL A 101 8.68 -2.73 -5.33
N PHE A 102 7.76 -2.00 -4.69
CA PHE A 102 6.65 -1.36 -5.38
C PHE A 102 6.35 0.05 -4.90
N ILE A 103 5.71 0.82 -5.78
CA ILE A 103 5.05 2.10 -5.51
C ILE A 103 3.65 2.01 -6.13
N ALA A 104 2.62 2.45 -5.39
CA ALA A 104 1.25 2.58 -5.85
C ALA A 104 0.69 3.93 -5.42
N THR A 105 -0.17 4.55 -6.22
CA THR A 105 -0.73 5.87 -5.94
C THR A 105 -2.13 6.02 -6.54
N VAL A 106 -2.95 6.86 -5.90
CA VAL A 106 -4.24 7.32 -6.45
C VAL A 106 -4.03 8.41 -7.52
N GLY A 107 -2.83 9.02 -7.55
CA GLY A 107 -2.44 10.04 -8.51
C GLY A 107 -2.67 11.46 -8.03
N LYS A 108 -2.08 12.42 -8.75
CA LYS A 108 -2.11 13.87 -8.42
C LYS A 108 -3.53 14.48 -8.47
N GLY A 109 -4.45 13.84 -9.19
CA GLY A 109 -5.84 14.28 -9.27
C GLY A 109 -6.52 14.28 -7.90
N PHE A 110 -6.22 13.27 -7.07
CA PHE A 110 -6.71 13.23 -5.69
C PHE A 110 -6.27 14.45 -4.88
N ASP A 111 -4.98 14.80 -4.92
CA ASP A 111 -4.46 15.94 -4.14
C ASP A 111 -5.10 17.26 -4.58
N ALA A 112 -5.34 17.43 -5.88
CA ALA A 112 -6.00 18.61 -6.42
C ALA A 112 -7.48 18.71 -5.99
N TRP A 113 -8.20 17.59 -6.04
CA TRP A 113 -9.58 17.48 -5.59
C TRP A 113 -9.69 17.67 -4.07
N ASN A 114 -8.84 17.02 -3.28
CA ASN A 114 -8.83 17.12 -1.82
C ASN A 114 -8.54 18.57 -1.36
N ARG A 115 -7.62 19.28 -2.01
CA ARG A 115 -7.37 20.69 -1.70
C ARG A 115 -8.60 21.58 -1.86
N LYS A 116 -9.45 21.32 -2.86
CA LYS A 116 -10.71 22.07 -3.02
C LYS A 116 -11.65 21.80 -1.85
N ILE A 117 -11.79 20.52 -1.46
CA ILE A 117 -12.64 20.14 -0.32
C ILE A 117 -12.14 20.77 0.99
N GLN A 118 -10.83 20.82 1.20
CA GLN A 118 -10.25 21.44 2.42
C GLN A 118 -10.45 22.96 2.48
N GLN A 119 -10.83 23.60 1.37
CA GLN A 119 -11.18 25.03 1.33
C GLN A 119 -12.66 25.31 1.68
N ASP A 120 -13.50 24.28 1.65
CA ASP A 120 -14.90 24.35 2.06
C ASP A 120 -14.98 24.22 3.58
N ASP A 121 -15.97 24.88 4.22
CA ASP A 121 -16.20 24.80 5.67
C ASP A 121 -16.86 23.46 6.09
N ASP A 122 -16.92 22.46 5.20
CA ASP A 122 -17.49 21.13 5.47
C ASP A 122 -16.42 20.16 6.02
N MET A 123 -16.23 20.20 7.34
CA MET A 123 -15.27 19.32 8.02
C MET A 123 -15.62 17.84 7.88
N VAL A 124 -16.90 17.47 7.75
CA VAL A 124 -17.33 16.06 7.57
C VAL A 124 -16.90 15.57 6.20
N ARG A 125 -17.13 16.37 5.16
CA ARG A 125 -16.69 16.05 3.80
C ARG A 125 -15.17 15.94 3.70
N ALA A 126 -14.44 16.85 4.37
CA ALA A 126 -12.98 16.83 4.43
C ALA A 126 -12.45 15.54 5.11
N PHE A 127 -13.09 15.10 6.19
CA PHE A 127 -12.75 13.85 6.87
C PHE A 127 -13.06 12.62 6.00
N PHE A 128 -14.21 12.62 5.31
CA PHE A 128 -14.57 11.56 4.36
C PHE A 128 -13.56 11.48 3.20
N ALA A 129 -13.13 12.63 2.68
CA ALA A 129 -12.13 12.71 1.61
C ALA A 129 -10.82 12.04 2.03
N ASP A 130 -10.32 12.30 3.24
CA ASP A 130 -9.09 11.68 3.74
C ASP A 130 -9.24 10.16 3.87
N SER A 131 -10.37 9.68 4.42
CA SER A 131 -10.67 8.26 4.57
C SER A 131 -10.77 7.56 3.22
N LEU A 132 -11.50 8.16 2.25
CA LEU A 132 -11.60 7.65 0.87
C LEU A 132 -10.24 7.52 0.21
N GLY A 133 -9.41 8.56 0.30
CA GLY A 133 -8.07 8.51 -0.28
C GLY A 133 -7.21 7.39 0.29
N SER A 134 -7.34 7.09 1.59
CA SER A 134 -6.60 6.00 2.23
C SER A 134 -7.04 4.63 1.71
N VAL A 135 -8.36 4.40 1.61
CA VAL A 135 -8.89 3.13 1.09
C VAL A 135 -8.58 2.95 -0.40
N LEU A 136 -8.62 4.03 -1.19
CA LEU A 136 -8.25 4.00 -2.60
C LEU A 136 -6.77 3.64 -2.81
N ALA A 137 -5.87 4.19 -2.00
CA ALA A 137 -4.45 3.86 -2.07
C ALA A 137 -4.19 2.37 -1.75
N GLU A 138 -4.88 1.83 -0.74
CA GLU A 138 -4.82 0.39 -0.44
C GLU A 138 -5.46 -0.46 -1.55
N ALA A 139 -6.54 0.02 -2.19
CA ALA A 139 -7.14 -0.67 -3.33
C ALA A 139 -6.18 -0.75 -4.53
N CYS A 140 -5.36 0.28 -4.78
CA CYS A 140 -4.30 0.22 -5.79
C CYS A 140 -3.29 -0.90 -5.50
N VAL A 141 -2.86 -1.03 -4.23
CA VAL A 141 -1.96 -2.09 -3.79
C VAL A 141 -2.61 -3.46 -3.94
N ALA A 142 -3.89 -3.59 -3.60
CA ALA A 142 -4.62 -4.85 -3.72
C ALA A 142 -4.71 -5.34 -5.17
N VAL A 143 -5.04 -4.46 -6.12
CA VAL A 143 -5.05 -4.79 -7.57
C VAL A 143 -3.68 -5.26 -8.04
N MET A 144 -2.61 -4.55 -7.67
CA MET A 144 -1.24 -4.94 -7.97
C MET A 144 -0.92 -6.32 -7.40
N GLN A 145 -1.21 -6.53 -6.10
CA GLN A 145 -0.90 -7.77 -5.41
C GLN A 145 -1.64 -8.97 -6.00
N GLU A 146 -2.92 -8.83 -6.33
CA GLU A 146 -3.72 -9.89 -6.98
C GLU A 146 -3.12 -10.29 -8.34
N ARG A 147 -2.66 -9.31 -9.12
CA ARG A 147 -2.01 -9.58 -10.40
C ARG A 147 -0.69 -10.32 -10.23
N ILE A 148 0.18 -9.81 -9.36
CA ILE A 148 1.48 -10.43 -9.06
C ILE A 148 1.27 -11.86 -8.55
N GLU A 149 0.36 -12.06 -7.61
CA GLU A 149 0.07 -13.38 -7.04
C GLU A 149 -0.34 -14.38 -8.11
N ARG A 150 -1.22 -14.00 -9.04
CA ARG A 150 -1.65 -14.86 -10.13
C ARG A 150 -0.49 -15.28 -11.03
N GLU A 151 0.33 -14.30 -11.47
CA GLU A 151 1.48 -14.56 -12.35
C GLU A 151 2.57 -15.40 -11.68
N ILE A 152 2.74 -15.26 -10.35
CA ILE A 152 3.72 -16.00 -9.55
C ILE A 152 3.22 -17.44 -9.25
N MET A 153 1.94 -17.62 -8.99
CA MET A 153 1.34 -18.95 -8.75
C MET A 153 1.45 -19.87 -9.97
N GLU A 154 1.37 -19.33 -11.19
CA GLU A 154 1.58 -20.09 -12.44
C GLU A 154 2.99 -20.71 -12.52
N GLN A 155 3.96 -20.18 -11.77
CA GLN A 155 5.34 -20.67 -11.68
C GLN A 155 5.58 -21.59 -10.46
N GLY A 156 4.52 -21.95 -9.73
CA GLY A 156 4.60 -22.78 -8.52
C GLY A 156 5.24 -22.07 -7.32
N LEU A 157 5.18 -20.74 -7.30
CA LEU A 157 5.70 -19.89 -6.24
C LEU A 157 4.56 -19.17 -5.52
N PHE A 158 4.86 -18.64 -4.34
CA PHE A 158 3.89 -17.95 -3.50
C PHE A 158 4.42 -16.56 -3.10
N VAL A 159 3.49 -15.67 -2.75
CA VAL A 159 3.77 -14.31 -2.30
C VAL A 159 3.43 -14.11 -0.82
N SER A 160 4.14 -13.23 -0.17
CA SER A 160 3.84 -12.77 1.20
C SER A 160 2.76 -11.69 1.21
N ASN A 161 2.44 -11.18 2.40
CA ASN A 161 1.77 -9.90 2.56
C ASN A 161 2.66 -8.77 2.04
N CYS A 162 2.03 -7.60 1.76
CA CYS A 162 2.75 -6.35 1.56
C CYS A 162 3.28 -5.82 2.90
N TYR A 163 4.50 -5.29 2.89
CA TYR A 163 5.11 -4.63 4.04
C TYR A 163 5.66 -3.27 3.62
N SER A 164 5.44 -2.25 4.44
CA SER A 164 5.80 -0.87 4.15
C SER A 164 6.64 -0.26 5.28
N PRO A 165 7.63 0.60 4.98
CA PRO A 165 8.30 1.40 6.00
C PRO A 165 7.31 2.22 6.83
N GLY A 166 7.61 2.39 8.12
CA GLY A 166 6.70 3.03 9.08
C GLY A 166 5.80 2.05 9.85
N TYR A 167 5.77 0.76 9.48
CA TYR A 167 5.01 -0.28 10.17
C TYR A 167 5.93 -1.37 10.74
N CYS A 168 5.48 -2.06 11.81
CA CYS A 168 6.14 -3.23 12.38
C CYS A 168 7.64 -3.01 12.70
N ASP A 169 7.97 -1.89 13.28
CA ASP A 169 9.35 -1.48 13.63
C ASP A 169 10.29 -1.25 12.43
N TRP A 170 9.75 -1.16 11.20
CA TRP A 170 10.52 -0.79 10.03
C TRP A 170 10.63 0.74 9.95
N PRO A 171 11.83 1.33 10.10
CA PRO A 171 11.97 2.79 10.13
C PRO A 171 11.51 3.44 8.82
N LEU A 172 10.74 4.54 8.92
CA LEU A 172 10.21 5.24 7.74
C LEU A 172 11.33 5.74 6.82
N VAL A 173 12.50 6.08 7.36
CA VAL A 173 13.65 6.54 6.56
C VAL A 173 14.15 5.51 5.55
N GLU A 174 13.89 4.22 5.78
CA GLU A 174 14.24 3.15 4.85
C GLU A 174 13.48 3.25 3.51
N GLN A 175 12.40 4.02 3.47
CA GLN A 175 11.65 4.31 2.25
C GLN A 175 12.54 4.95 1.16
N LYS A 176 13.55 5.73 1.54
CA LYS A 176 14.53 6.29 0.60
C LYS A 176 15.26 5.20 -0.19
N LYS A 177 15.54 4.06 0.46
CA LYS A 177 16.19 2.92 -0.19
C LYS A 177 15.24 2.19 -1.15
N LEU A 178 13.94 2.15 -0.85
CA LEU A 178 12.95 1.59 -1.78
C LEU A 178 12.82 2.45 -3.04
N PHE A 179 12.81 3.76 -2.88
CA PHE A 179 12.73 4.69 -4.01
C PHE A 179 13.97 4.63 -4.92
N ALA A 180 15.13 4.25 -4.39
CA ALA A 180 16.36 4.09 -5.19
C ALA A 180 16.30 2.93 -6.22
N PHE A 181 15.30 2.04 -6.11
CA PHE A 181 15.05 1.01 -7.12
C PHE A 181 14.37 1.55 -8.39
N PHE A 182 13.88 2.79 -8.36
CA PHE A 182 13.11 3.39 -9.43
C PHE A 182 13.77 4.65 -9.99
N PRO A 183 13.49 5.02 -11.24
CA PRO A 183 13.86 6.34 -11.74
C PRO A 183 13.11 7.43 -10.96
N GLU A 184 13.63 8.65 -11.01
CA GLU A 184 12.97 9.80 -10.39
C GLU A 184 11.54 9.98 -10.88
N GLN A 185 10.64 10.39 -9.97
CA GLN A 185 9.22 10.62 -10.24
C GLN A 185 8.45 9.40 -10.80
N TYR A 186 8.91 8.20 -10.47
CA TYR A 186 8.25 6.98 -10.93
C TYR A 186 6.80 6.90 -10.41
N CYS A 187 5.86 6.50 -11.27
CA CYS A 187 4.40 6.62 -11.01
C CYS A 187 4.00 8.04 -10.58
N GLY A 188 4.68 9.09 -11.09
CA GLY A 188 4.43 10.47 -10.70
C GLY A 188 4.64 10.77 -9.21
N VAL A 189 5.24 9.84 -8.44
CA VAL A 189 5.45 9.98 -6.98
C VAL A 189 6.86 10.49 -6.69
N ASN A 190 6.93 11.50 -5.83
CA ASN A 190 8.16 12.02 -5.27
C ASN A 190 8.23 11.70 -3.78
N LEU A 191 9.44 11.50 -3.27
CA LEU A 191 9.70 11.36 -1.85
C LEU A 191 10.36 12.64 -1.33
N THR A 192 9.77 13.25 -0.30
CA THR A 192 10.36 14.42 0.37
C THR A 192 11.54 14.00 1.26
N GLU A 193 12.32 14.97 1.74
CA GLU A 193 13.40 14.72 2.70
C GLU A 193 12.90 14.05 3.99
N SER A 194 11.69 14.40 4.42
CA SER A 194 11.01 13.80 5.58
C SER A 194 10.33 12.46 5.30
N CYS A 195 10.56 11.88 4.12
CA CYS A 195 9.97 10.62 3.69
C CYS A 195 8.44 10.64 3.50
N LEU A 196 7.86 11.81 3.20
CA LEU A 196 6.47 11.89 2.74
C LEU A 196 6.41 11.68 1.24
N MET A 197 5.46 10.86 0.78
CA MET A 197 5.16 10.69 -0.64
C MET A 197 4.25 11.81 -1.13
N VAL A 198 4.50 12.29 -2.33
CA VAL A 198 3.66 13.27 -3.04
C VAL A 198 3.42 12.73 -4.44
N PRO A 199 2.18 12.37 -4.82
CA PRO A 199 0.88 12.55 -4.13
C PRO A 199 0.80 11.88 -2.76
N ILE A 200 -0.02 12.46 -1.86
CA ILE A 200 -0.10 12.03 -0.46
C ILE A 200 -0.74 10.65 -0.30
N LYS A 201 -1.68 10.29 -1.19
CA LYS A 201 -2.34 8.99 -1.18
C LYS A 201 -1.58 8.00 -2.07
N SER A 202 -0.41 7.64 -1.57
CA SER A 202 0.53 6.71 -2.18
C SER A 202 1.03 5.71 -1.15
N VAL A 203 1.42 4.53 -1.60
CA VAL A 203 1.98 3.44 -0.79
C VAL A 203 3.24 2.94 -1.47
N SER A 204 4.29 2.66 -0.70
CA SER A 204 5.47 1.95 -1.17
C SER A 204 5.81 0.81 -0.23
N GLY A 205 6.42 -0.25 -0.73
CA GLY A 205 6.74 -1.38 0.11
C GLY A 205 7.41 -2.53 -0.63
N ILE A 206 7.41 -3.68 0.03
CA ILE A 206 7.94 -4.93 -0.52
C ILE A 206 6.96 -6.08 -0.36
N ILE A 207 7.06 -7.07 -1.26
CA ILE A 207 6.39 -8.37 -1.18
C ILE A 207 7.47 -9.43 -1.39
N GLY A 208 7.56 -10.42 -0.51
CA GLY A 208 8.46 -11.56 -0.70
C GLY A 208 7.85 -12.62 -1.58
N ILE A 209 8.68 -13.26 -2.40
CA ILE A 209 8.33 -14.37 -3.30
C ILE A 209 9.21 -15.56 -2.96
N GLY A 210 8.65 -16.76 -2.98
CA GLY A 210 9.40 -18.01 -2.78
C GLY A 210 8.49 -19.24 -2.70
N ARG A 211 9.09 -20.43 -2.76
CA ARG A 211 8.34 -21.71 -2.74
C ARG A 211 7.61 -21.98 -1.42
N ASN A 212 8.17 -21.50 -0.32
CA ASN A 212 7.65 -21.75 1.04
C ASN A 212 7.10 -20.48 1.69
N VAL A 213 7.01 -19.39 0.94
CA VAL A 213 6.42 -18.13 1.41
C VAL A 213 4.93 -18.32 1.66
N LYS A 214 4.42 -17.71 2.71
CA LYS A 214 2.99 -17.78 3.07
C LYS A 214 2.48 -16.39 3.42
N LYS A 215 1.29 -16.06 2.94
CA LYS A 215 0.52 -14.96 3.52
C LYS A 215 0.16 -15.32 4.96
N ARG A 216 0.45 -14.43 5.87
CA ARG A 216 0.05 -14.55 7.27
C ARG A 216 -1.18 -13.67 7.48
N LEU A 217 -2.13 -14.14 8.27
CA LEU A 217 -3.15 -13.25 8.78
C LEU A 217 -2.41 -12.11 9.49
N TYR A 218 -2.56 -10.90 8.97
CA TYR A 218 -1.95 -9.72 9.56
C TYR A 218 -2.69 -9.46 10.87
N SER A 219 -2.21 -10.07 11.94
CA SER A 219 -2.83 -9.87 13.23
C SER A 219 -2.25 -8.60 13.85
N CYS A 220 -3.09 -7.62 14.10
CA CYS A 220 -2.77 -6.48 14.95
C CYS A 220 -2.22 -6.92 16.31
N GLU A 221 -2.33 -8.19 16.63
CA GLU A 221 -1.77 -8.84 17.84
C GLU A 221 -0.25 -8.80 17.91
N VAL A 222 0.44 -8.78 16.76
CA VAL A 222 1.91 -8.74 16.67
C VAL A 222 2.42 -7.30 16.51
N CYS A 223 1.53 -6.35 16.20
CA CYS A 223 1.88 -4.95 16.01
C CYS A 223 2.00 -4.24 17.37
N THR A 224 3.12 -3.55 17.59
CA THR A 224 3.37 -2.78 18.81
C THR A 224 2.71 -1.41 18.83
N MET A 225 2.13 -0.98 17.70
CA MET A 225 1.50 0.33 17.55
C MET A 225 0.14 0.37 18.28
N THR A 226 0.10 1.02 19.43
CA THR A 226 -1.10 1.13 20.29
C THR A 226 -2.13 2.16 19.81
N THR A 227 -1.70 3.14 19.00
CA THR A 227 -2.55 4.25 18.51
C THR A 227 -3.14 4.01 17.12
N CYS A 228 -2.91 2.84 16.52
CA CYS A 228 -3.41 2.54 15.19
C CYS A 228 -4.93 2.32 15.20
N VAL A 229 -5.65 3.03 14.31
CA VAL A 229 -7.10 2.89 14.13
C VAL A 229 -7.50 1.46 13.71
N LYS A 230 -6.61 0.76 12.99
CA LYS A 230 -6.80 -0.65 12.59
C LYS A 230 -6.49 -1.64 13.73
N ASN A 231 -6.01 -1.18 14.89
CA ASN A 231 -5.69 -2.09 16.00
C ASN A 231 -6.96 -2.56 16.71
N ARG A 232 -7.42 -3.75 16.34
CA ARG A 232 -8.64 -4.38 16.87
C ARG A 232 -8.64 -4.56 18.40
N LYS A 233 -7.49 -4.45 19.08
CA LYS A 233 -7.43 -4.47 20.54
C LYS A 233 -8.06 -3.23 21.19
N ASN A 234 -8.15 -2.13 20.45
CA ASN A 234 -8.72 -0.87 20.93
C ASN A 234 -10.20 -0.70 20.55
N LEU A 235 -10.80 -1.66 19.86
CA LEU A 235 -12.21 -1.62 19.41
C LEU A 235 -13.18 -2.37 20.33
N THR A 236 -12.80 -2.64 21.57
CA THR A 236 -13.76 -3.07 22.60
C THR A 236 -14.51 -1.84 23.08
N PHE A 237 -15.71 -1.64 22.50
CA PHE A 237 -16.77 -0.80 23.05
C PHE A 237 -17.61 -1.62 24.01
#